data_4815d4743a502f0c36890cbf94189ff8
#
_entry.id   4815d4743a502f0c36890cbf94189ff8
#
_cell.length_a   1.000
_cell.length_b   1.000
_cell.length_c   1.000
_cell.angle_alpha   90.00
_cell.angle_beta   90.00
_cell.angle_gamma   90.00
#
_symmetry.space_group_name_H-M   'P 1'
#
loop_
_entity.id
_entity.type
_entity.pdbx_description
1 polymer ?
#
loop_
_entity_poly.entity_id
_entity_poly.type
_entity_poly.pdbx_seq_one_letter_code
_entity_poly.pdbx_strand_id
1 'polypeptide(L)'
;MLVDNHCHLDAGEFYADRAAVVARERAVGVLRQVVPAVDAEGWPKLREACASSPGLFPAYGLHPMYLARHQPEHLAALREWVQRERPHAIGECGLDYFVEGLDADAQQAYFDGQLRLARETGLPLIVHARRAVDAVIAAIRRINGNHGDGLRGVVHSFSGSHEQAAQLWKLGFLVGLGGPVTYERAHRLRKLAATLPIEQLLLETDAPDQPDAAIRGQRNEPARLPQVLRTIAQLRGEDPEAIAQATTRNAERLFGLPTTPIASPL
;
A
#
# COMPACT_ATOMS: atom_id res chain seq x y z
N MET A 1 -2.31 3.18 -18.54
CA MET A 1 -3.08 3.41 -17.30
C MET A 1 -2.34 2.77 -16.13
N LEU A 2 -2.20 3.48 -15.01
CA LEU A 2 -1.50 3.01 -13.82
C LEU A 2 -2.42 3.08 -12.59
N VAL A 3 -2.13 2.23 -11.62
CA VAL A 3 -2.71 2.26 -10.26
C VAL A 3 -1.56 2.51 -9.29
N ASP A 4 -1.67 3.57 -8.48
CA ASP A 4 -0.83 3.77 -7.30
C ASP A 4 -1.46 3.00 -6.14
N ASN A 5 -0.84 1.91 -5.71
CA ASN A 5 -1.47 1.07 -4.71
C ASN A 5 -1.27 1.56 -3.27
N HIS A 6 -0.48 2.63 -3.08
CA HIS A 6 -0.22 3.21 -1.76
C HIS A 6 0.22 4.68 -1.87
N CYS A 7 -0.66 5.59 -1.48
CA CYS A 7 -0.36 7.02 -1.40
C CYS A 7 -1.20 7.67 -0.31
N HIS A 8 -0.59 8.44 0.59
CA HIS A 8 -1.29 9.20 1.64
C HIS A 8 -1.76 10.56 1.11
N LEU A 9 -2.66 10.54 0.12
CA LEU A 9 -3.18 11.77 -0.50
C LEU A 9 -3.97 12.66 0.47
N ASP A 10 -4.42 12.11 1.61
CA ASP A 10 -5.06 12.82 2.71
C ASP A 10 -4.07 13.52 3.67
N ALA A 11 -2.76 13.31 3.51
CA ALA A 11 -1.71 13.92 4.32
C ALA A 11 -1.73 15.45 4.24
N GLY A 12 -1.31 16.09 5.34
CA GLY A 12 -1.31 17.54 5.48
C GLY A 12 -0.49 18.27 4.42
N GLU A 13 0.56 17.61 3.92
CA GLU A 13 1.45 18.10 2.88
C GLU A 13 0.74 18.37 1.54
N PHE A 14 -0.44 17.76 1.34
CA PHE A 14 -1.25 17.94 0.14
C PHE A 14 -2.45 18.87 0.32
N TYR A 15 -2.73 19.36 1.52
CA TYR A 15 -3.94 20.16 1.78
C TYR A 15 -4.06 21.40 0.88
N ALA A 16 -2.94 22.07 0.63
CA ALA A 16 -2.93 23.31 -0.15
C ALA A 16 -3.12 23.09 -1.66
N ASP A 17 -2.71 21.91 -2.19
CA ASP A 17 -2.66 21.68 -3.64
C ASP A 17 -3.18 20.31 -4.09
N ARG A 18 -3.93 19.57 -3.25
CA ARG A 18 -4.42 18.22 -3.55
C ARG A 18 -5.09 18.09 -4.92
N ALA A 19 -5.95 19.03 -5.29
CA ALA A 19 -6.61 19.01 -6.59
C ALA A 19 -5.61 19.12 -7.74
N ALA A 20 -4.57 19.93 -7.59
CA ALA A 20 -3.51 20.06 -8.58
C ALA A 20 -2.63 18.79 -8.63
N VAL A 21 -2.37 18.14 -7.49
CA VAL A 21 -1.68 16.83 -7.43
C VAL A 21 -2.46 15.79 -8.22
N VAL A 22 -3.78 15.67 -7.98
CA VAL A 22 -4.66 14.76 -8.72
C VAL A 22 -4.69 15.08 -10.22
N ALA A 23 -4.67 16.35 -10.60
CA ALA A 23 -4.60 16.71 -12.02
C ALA A 23 -3.27 16.29 -12.66
N ARG A 24 -2.13 16.48 -11.95
CA ARG A 24 -0.80 16.08 -12.45
C ARG A 24 -0.67 14.57 -12.61
N GLU A 25 -1.17 13.78 -11.65
CA GLU A 25 -1.11 12.31 -11.74
C GLU A 25 -1.91 11.78 -12.92
N ARG A 26 -3.11 12.33 -13.17
CA ARG A 26 -3.95 11.95 -14.31
C ARG A 26 -3.29 12.27 -15.63
N ALA A 27 -2.64 13.43 -15.72
CA ALA A 27 -1.91 13.85 -16.93
C ALA A 27 -0.80 12.87 -17.34
N VAL A 28 -0.28 12.08 -16.38
CA VAL A 28 0.75 11.05 -16.64
C VAL A 28 0.20 9.63 -16.62
N GLY A 29 -1.13 9.46 -16.63
CA GLY A 29 -1.79 8.16 -16.73
C GLY A 29 -1.96 7.39 -15.42
N VAL A 30 -1.72 8.00 -14.25
CA VAL A 30 -2.08 7.46 -12.94
C VAL A 30 -3.54 7.83 -12.69
N LEU A 31 -4.44 6.88 -12.87
CA LEU A 31 -5.88 7.13 -12.85
C LEU A 31 -6.57 6.60 -11.61
N ARG A 32 -5.88 5.78 -10.84
CA ARG A 32 -6.42 5.16 -9.62
C ARG A 32 -5.37 5.15 -8.53
N GLN A 33 -5.85 5.37 -7.29
CA GLN A 33 -5.03 5.28 -6.09
C GLN A 33 -5.77 4.53 -4.99
N VAL A 34 -5.05 3.74 -4.22
CA VAL A 34 -5.50 3.25 -2.93
C VAL A 34 -4.88 4.15 -1.86
N VAL A 35 -5.73 4.76 -1.04
CA VAL A 35 -5.34 5.74 -0.02
C VAL A 35 -5.57 5.14 1.35
N PRO A 36 -4.51 4.69 2.06
CA PRO A 36 -4.64 4.09 3.38
C PRO A 36 -4.64 5.13 4.50
N ALA A 37 -5.49 4.88 5.51
CA ALA A 37 -5.52 5.66 6.74
C ALA A 37 -4.40 5.25 7.69
N VAL A 38 -3.99 6.16 8.56
CA VAL A 38 -2.98 5.88 9.61
C VAL A 38 -3.56 5.77 11.01
N ASP A 39 -4.69 6.44 11.31
CA ASP A 39 -5.35 6.42 12.61
C ASP A 39 -6.86 6.65 12.50
N ALA A 40 -7.59 6.41 13.60
CA ALA A 40 -9.03 6.52 13.64
C ALA A 40 -9.53 7.98 13.48
N GLU A 41 -8.77 8.95 13.95
CA GLU A 41 -9.13 10.37 13.85
C GLU A 41 -9.09 10.84 12.37
N GLY A 42 -8.20 10.24 11.57
CA GLY A 42 -8.04 10.54 10.14
C GLY A 42 -9.14 9.96 9.24
N TRP A 43 -9.89 8.91 9.66
CA TRP A 43 -10.84 8.22 8.77
C TRP A 43 -11.90 9.12 8.11
N PRO A 44 -12.54 10.07 8.82
CA PRO A 44 -13.51 10.97 8.18
C PRO A 44 -12.87 11.85 7.10
N LYS A 45 -11.69 12.38 7.33
CA LYS A 45 -10.96 13.24 6.38
C LYS A 45 -10.54 12.46 5.14
N LEU A 46 -10.05 11.22 5.34
CA LEU A 46 -9.68 10.34 4.24
C LEU A 46 -10.89 10.00 3.38
N ARG A 47 -12.05 9.68 4.00
CA ARG A 47 -13.31 9.47 3.27
C ARG A 47 -13.66 10.67 2.39
N GLU A 48 -13.60 11.88 2.95
CA GLU A 48 -13.88 13.12 2.20
C GLU A 48 -12.86 13.34 1.08
N ALA A 49 -11.57 13.12 1.33
CA ALA A 49 -10.53 13.21 0.31
C ALA A 49 -10.79 12.24 -0.84
N CYS A 50 -11.13 10.99 -0.55
CA CYS A 50 -11.43 10.01 -1.60
C CYS A 50 -12.73 10.31 -2.33
N ALA A 51 -13.75 10.86 -1.67
CA ALA A 51 -15.00 11.27 -2.30
C ALA A 51 -14.84 12.48 -3.22
N SER A 52 -13.79 13.27 -3.06
CA SER A 52 -13.56 14.51 -3.84
C SER A 52 -13.19 14.24 -5.30
N SER A 53 -12.76 13.04 -5.66
CA SER A 53 -12.30 12.73 -7.00
C SER A 53 -12.48 11.26 -7.35
N PRO A 54 -13.03 10.92 -8.53
CA PRO A 54 -13.12 9.54 -8.99
C PRO A 54 -11.74 8.88 -9.07
N GLY A 55 -11.64 7.59 -8.72
CA GLY A 55 -10.40 6.83 -8.80
C GLY A 55 -9.57 6.83 -7.52
N LEU A 56 -10.03 7.48 -6.46
CA LEU A 56 -9.45 7.40 -5.13
C LEU A 56 -10.23 6.37 -4.30
N PHE A 57 -9.54 5.36 -3.79
CA PHE A 57 -10.13 4.21 -3.09
C PHE A 57 -9.61 4.16 -1.66
N PRO A 58 -10.46 4.36 -0.65
CA PRO A 58 -10.00 4.38 0.74
C PRO A 58 -9.70 2.98 1.26
N ALA A 59 -8.69 2.89 2.12
CA ALA A 59 -8.48 1.79 3.04
C ALA A 59 -8.42 2.32 4.47
N TYR A 60 -8.99 1.61 5.43
CA TYR A 60 -9.03 2.07 6.82
C TYR A 60 -8.28 1.10 7.72
N GLY A 61 -7.41 1.64 8.56
CA GLY A 61 -6.58 0.89 9.46
C GLY A 61 -6.03 1.71 10.63
N LEU A 62 -5.16 1.05 11.38
CA LEU A 62 -4.46 1.60 12.55
C LEU A 62 -2.96 1.28 12.39
N HIS A 63 -2.19 2.27 11.97
CA HIS A 63 -0.79 2.15 11.58
C HIS A 63 0.13 2.02 12.78
N PRO A 64 1.13 1.12 12.80
CA PRO A 64 1.98 0.84 13.96
C PRO A 64 2.80 2.04 14.46
N MET A 65 3.15 3.00 13.63
CA MET A 65 3.91 4.19 14.04
C MET A 65 3.06 5.21 14.82
N TYR A 66 1.74 5.09 14.79
CA TYR A 66 0.81 6.02 15.44
C TYR A 66 0.18 5.44 16.71
N LEU A 67 0.84 4.48 17.37
CA LEU A 67 0.33 3.84 18.60
C LEU A 67 -0.14 4.80 19.68
N ALA A 68 0.54 5.94 19.86
CA ALA A 68 0.17 6.96 20.83
C ALA A 68 -1.23 7.57 20.59
N ARG A 69 -1.79 7.42 19.37
CA ARG A 69 -3.14 7.88 19.01
C ARG A 69 -4.16 6.75 19.04
N HIS A 70 -3.73 5.50 19.24
CA HIS A 70 -4.63 4.35 19.26
C HIS A 70 -5.17 4.11 20.65
N GLN A 71 -6.45 3.76 20.73
CA GLN A 71 -7.15 3.35 21.94
C GLN A 71 -7.70 1.92 21.70
N PRO A 72 -7.84 1.09 22.75
CA PRO A 72 -8.36 -0.27 22.61
C PRO A 72 -9.69 -0.35 21.86
N GLU A 73 -10.55 0.66 22.02
CA GLU A 73 -11.86 0.78 21.38
C GLU A 73 -11.76 1.00 19.86
N HIS A 74 -10.62 1.48 19.36
CA HIS A 74 -10.46 1.75 17.94
C HIS A 74 -10.51 0.50 17.06
N LEU A 75 -10.21 -0.71 17.57
CA LEU A 75 -10.43 -1.96 16.83
C LEU A 75 -11.92 -2.26 16.62
N ALA A 76 -12.75 -2.00 17.63
CA ALA A 76 -14.19 -2.14 17.48
C ALA A 76 -14.75 -1.05 16.55
N ALA A 77 -14.31 0.20 16.72
CA ALA A 77 -14.68 1.31 15.84
C ALA A 77 -14.27 1.06 14.37
N LEU A 78 -13.10 0.45 14.13
CA LEU A 78 -12.65 0.08 12.79
C LEU A 78 -13.61 -0.94 12.15
N ARG A 79 -14.07 -1.93 12.91
CA ARG A 79 -15.04 -2.92 12.44
C ARG A 79 -16.34 -2.25 11.99
N GLU A 80 -16.89 -1.37 12.81
CA GLU A 80 -18.12 -0.63 12.50
C GLU A 80 -17.92 0.29 11.27
N TRP A 81 -16.75 0.96 11.21
CA TRP A 81 -16.41 1.84 10.10
C TRP A 81 -16.30 1.06 8.78
N VAL A 82 -15.61 -0.06 8.77
CA VAL A 82 -15.47 -0.95 7.60
C VAL A 82 -16.83 -1.48 7.12
N GLN A 83 -17.70 -1.87 8.04
CA GLN A 83 -19.06 -2.35 7.68
C GLN A 83 -19.89 -1.24 7.05
N ARG A 84 -19.79 -0.01 7.52
CA ARG A 84 -20.54 1.14 7.04
C ARG A 84 -20.02 1.66 5.71
N GLU A 85 -18.70 1.89 5.62
CA GLU A 85 -18.08 2.56 4.47
C GLU A 85 -17.71 1.61 3.33
N ARG A 86 -17.62 0.31 3.60
CA ARG A 86 -17.27 -0.74 2.63
C ARG A 86 -16.02 -0.39 1.81
N PRO A 87 -14.85 -0.19 2.44
CA PRO A 87 -13.62 0.17 1.75
C PRO A 87 -13.10 -0.96 0.87
N HIS A 88 -12.07 -0.66 0.09
CA HIS A 88 -11.40 -1.64 -0.77
C HIS A 88 -10.34 -2.47 -0.05
N ALA A 89 -9.87 -2.04 1.12
CA ALA A 89 -8.88 -2.76 1.93
C ALA A 89 -8.96 -2.36 3.41
N ILE A 90 -8.35 -3.17 4.27
CA ILE A 90 -7.98 -2.82 5.64
C ILE A 90 -6.51 -2.41 5.64
N GLY A 91 -6.22 -1.23 6.14
CA GLY A 91 -4.87 -0.66 6.19
C GLY A 91 -4.89 0.87 6.27
N GLU A 92 -3.74 1.39 6.60
CA GLU A 92 -2.47 0.72 6.77
C GLU A 92 -2.40 0.08 8.16
N CYS A 93 -1.84 -1.12 8.24
CA CYS A 93 -1.63 -1.87 9.47
C CYS A 93 -0.28 -2.58 9.43
N GLY A 94 0.16 -3.20 10.49
CA GLY A 94 1.41 -3.97 10.44
C GLY A 94 2.33 -3.72 11.62
N LEU A 95 3.64 -3.85 11.38
CA LEU A 95 4.68 -3.77 12.41
C LEU A 95 5.85 -2.88 11.96
N ASP A 96 6.34 -2.02 12.86
CA ASP A 96 7.54 -1.22 12.69
C ASP A 96 8.51 -1.46 13.85
N TYR A 97 9.65 -2.10 13.56
CA TYR A 97 10.72 -2.36 14.54
C TYR A 97 11.95 -1.46 14.28
N PHE A 98 11.77 -0.44 13.44
CA PHE A 98 12.81 0.55 13.18
C PHE A 98 12.71 1.75 14.12
N VAL A 99 11.50 2.22 14.42
CA VAL A 99 11.28 3.36 15.28
C VAL A 99 11.44 2.92 16.73
N GLU A 100 12.39 3.53 17.43
CA GLU A 100 12.67 3.23 18.84
C GLU A 100 11.51 3.72 19.74
N GLY A 101 11.28 2.99 20.83
CA GLY A 101 10.28 3.35 21.85
C GLY A 101 8.84 2.96 21.51
N LEU A 102 8.57 2.36 20.36
CA LEU A 102 7.26 1.80 20.08
C LEU A 102 7.09 0.44 20.77
N ASP A 103 5.97 0.25 21.45
CA ASP A 103 5.63 -0.98 22.15
C ASP A 103 5.32 -2.10 21.12
N ALA A 104 6.18 -3.11 21.06
CA ALA A 104 6.06 -4.22 20.10
C ALA A 104 4.82 -5.10 20.39
N ASP A 105 4.44 -5.29 21.65
CA ASP A 105 3.29 -6.09 22.03
C ASP A 105 1.99 -5.36 21.66
N ALA A 106 1.94 -4.06 21.87
CA ALA A 106 0.82 -3.24 21.43
C ALA A 106 0.69 -3.22 19.90
N GLN A 107 1.78 -3.05 19.15
CA GLN A 107 1.77 -3.19 17.69
C GLN A 107 1.20 -4.54 17.27
N GLN A 108 1.68 -5.62 17.88
CA GLN A 108 1.23 -6.98 17.56
C GLN A 108 -0.27 -7.14 17.84
N ALA A 109 -0.78 -6.61 18.96
CA ALA A 109 -2.20 -6.69 19.31
C ALA A 109 -3.09 -5.97 18.28
N TYR A 110 -2.72 -4.74 17.87
CA TYR A 110 -3.44 -4.00 16.83
C TYR A 110 -3.36 -4.68 15.47
N PHE A 111 -2.19 -5.21 15.10
CA PHE A 111 -2.03 -5.93 13.85
C PHE A 111 -2.88 -7.21 13.82
N ASP A 112 -2.85 -8.02 14.88
CA ASP A 112 -3.65 -9.23 15.01
C ASP A 112 -5.16 -8.94 14.93
N GLY A 113 -5.61 -7.85 15.54
CA GLY A 113 -7.00 -7.41 15.46
C GLY A 113 -7.43 -7.11 14.03
N GLN A 114 -6.58 -6.44 13.27
CA GLN A 114 -6.82 -6.09 11.87
C GLN A 114 -6.72 -7.30 10.94
N LEU A 115 -5.79 -8.23 11.19
CA LEU A 115 -5.75 -9.51 10.47
C LEU A 115 -7.03 -10.33 10.66
N ARG A 116 -7.57 -10.39 11.89
CA ARG A 116 -8.85 -11.07 12.17
C ARG A 116 -10.01 -10.39 11.43
N LEU A 117 -10.06 -9.05 11.47
CA LEU A 117 -11.09 -8.29 10.76
C LEU A 117 -11.03 -8.52 9.25
N ALA A 118 -9.82 -8.54 8.66
CA ALA A 118 -9.63 -8.83 7.24
C ALA A 118 -10.14 -10.24 6.87
N ARG A 119 -9.86 -11.24 7.72
CA ARG A 119 -10.37 -12.61 7.54
C ARG A 119 -11.89 -12.68 7.62
N GLU A 120 -12.51 -11.96 8.55
CA GLU A 120 -13.97 -11.93 8.74
C GLU A 120 -14.69 -11.23 7.58
N THR A 121 -14.12 -10.16 7.05
CA THR A 121 -14.72 -9.35 5.99
C THR A 121 -14.34 -9.80 4.58
N GLY A 122 -13.29 -10.62 4.45
CA GLY A 122 -12.71 -10.99 3.16
C GLY A 122 -12.00 -9.84 2.44
N LEU A 123 -11.76 -8.70 3.10
CA LEU A 123 -11.03 -7.57 2.52
C LEU A 123 -9.53 -7.85 2.48
N PRO A 124 -8.81 -7.37 1.46
CA PRO A 124 -7.36 -7.42 1.43
C PRO A 124 -6.73 -6.47 2.45
N LEU A 125 -5.47 -6.73 2.78
CA LEU A 125 -4.68 -5.93 3.72
C LEU A 125 -3.63 -5.09 2.99
N ILE A 126 -3.37 -3.88 3.51
CA ILE A 126 -2.19 -3.08 3.19
C ILE A 126 -1.30 -3.09 4.43
N VAL A 127 -0.11 -3.71 4.29
CA VAL A 127 0.73 -4.06 5.45
C VAL A 127 2.05 -3.30 5.41
N HIS A 128 2.29 -2.56 6.47
CA HIS A 128 3.59 -1.98 6.82
C HIS A 128 4.50 -3.03 7.46
N ALA A 129 5.75 -3.12 7.03
CA ALA A 129 6.71 -4.11 7.53
C ALA A 129 8.14 -3.58 7.58
N ARG A 130 8.42 -2.61 8.44
CA ARG A 130 9.75 -2.01 8.55
C ARG A 130 10.59 -2.70 9.61
N ARG A 131 11.69 -3.40 9.18
CA ARG A 131 12.49 -4.33 9.99
C ARG A 131 11.67 -5.43 10.68
N ALA A 132 10.48 -5.73 10.17
CA ALA A 132 9.50 -6.61 10.80
C ALA A 132 8.93 -7.70 9.86
N VAL A 133 9.51 -7.90 8.67
CA VAL A 133 8.93 -8.81 7.65
C VAL A 133 8.72 -10.22 8.19
N ASP A 134 9.66 -10.79 8.95
CA ASP A 134 9.51 -12.14 9.51
C ASP A 134 8.40 -12.20 10.56
N ALA A 135 8.26 -11.16 11.39
CA ALA A 135 7.19 -11.07 12.38
C ALA A 135 5.81 -10.92 11.70
N VAL A 136 5.73 -10.14 10.62
CA VAL A 136 4.52 -10.03 9.78
C VAL A 136 4.15 -11.39 9.19
N ILE A 137 5.10 -12.11 8.59
CA ILE A 137 4.88 -13.46 8.05
C ILE A 137 4.38 -14.41 9.14
N ALA A 138 4.99 -14.38 10.33
CA ALA A 138 4.59 -15.20 11.46
C ALA A 138 3.17 -14.88 11.93
N ALA A 139 2.80 -13.61 12.04
CA ALA A 139 1.46 -13.16 12.41
C ALA A 139 0.40 -13.62 11.40
N ILE A 140 0.66 -13.44 10.10
CA ILE A 140 -0.23 -13.88 9.03
C ILE A 140 -0.44 -15.39 9.11
N ARG A 141 0.62 -16.19 9.26
CA ARG A 141 0.52 -17.66 9.40
C ARG A 141 -0.30 -18.07 10.63
N ARG A 142 -0.06 -17.43 11.76
CA ARG A 142 -0.78 -17.72 13.01
C ARG A 142 -2.28 -17.44 12.87
N ILE A 143 -2.66 -16.37 12.21
CA ILE A 143 -4.08 -16.00 12.02
C ILE A 143 -4.76 -16.83 10.93
N ASN A 144 -4.06 -17.14 9.84
CA ASN A 144 -4.59 -18.02 8.80
C ASN A 144 -4.84 -19.45 9.30
N GLY A 145 -4.04 -19.93 10.27
CA GLY A 145 -4.09 -21.33 10.71
C GLY A 145 -3.74 -22.28 9.56
N ASN A 146 -4.32 -23.48 9.60
CA ASN A 146 -4.15 -24.50 8.55
C ASN A 146 -5.05 -24.28 7.33
N HIS A 147 -5.85 -23.23 7.31
CA HIS A 147 -6.78 -22.91 6.22
C HIS A 147 -6.12 -21.89 5.29
N GLY A 148 -5.61 -22.36 4.14
CA GLY A 148 -4.88 -21.57 3.15
C GLY A 148 -5.70 -20.46 2.44
N ASP A 149 -6.99 -20.34 2.74
CA ASP A 149 -7.93 -19.49 1.98
C ASP A 149 -8.52 -18.39 2.87
N GLY A 150 -7.75 -17.43 3.27
CA GLY A 150 -8.37 -16.41 4.12
C GLY A 150 -7.80 -15.01 3.99
N LEU A 151 -6.53 -14.85 4.23
CA LEU A 151 -5.89 -13.55 4.15
C LEU A 151 -5.21 -13.35 2.80
N ARG A 152 -5.35 -12.15 2.26
CA ARG A 152 -4.59 -11.67 1.11
C ARG A 152 -4.27 -10.21 1.30
N GLY A 153 -3.27 -9.71 0.59
CA GLY A 153 -2.90 -8.31 0.74
C GLY A 153 -1.64 -7.94 -0.02
N VAL A 154 -1.10 -6.80 0.35
CA VAL A 154 0.20 -6.31 -0.10
C VAL A 154 1.05 -5.91 1.10
N VAL A 155 2.32 -6.29 1.08
CA VAL A 155 3.33 -5.66 1.94
C VAL A 155 3.90 -4.50 1.15
N HIS A 156 3.50 -3.27 1.51
CA HIS A 156 3.94 -2.07 0.83
C HIS A 156 5.39 -1.74 1.18
N SER A 157 6.05 -0.93 0.35
CA SER A 157 7.45 -0.50 0.52
C SER A 157 8.39 -1.67 0.86
N PHE A 158 8.17 -2.79 0.19
CA PHE A 158 8.83 -4.03 0.52
C PHE A 158 10.35 -3.93 0.38
N SER A 159 11.05 -4.22 1.47
CA SER A 159 12.51 -4.17 1.54
C SER A 159 13.14 -5.47 2.06
N GLY A 160 12.39 -6.56 2.08
CA GLY A 160 12.79 -7.88 2.55
C GLY A 160 13.73 -8.62 1.59
N SER A 161 13.85 -9.94 1.80
CA SER A 161 14.61 -10.85 0.94
C SER A 161 13.72 -11.55 -0.09
N HIS A 162 14.35 -12.25 -1.04
CA HIS A 162 13.66 -13.12 -2.01
C HIS A 162 12.86 -14.24 -1.31
N GLU A 163 13.46 -14.82 -0.28
CA GLU A 163 12.85 -15.90 0.51
C GLU A 163 11.61 -15.38 1.26
N GLN A 164 11.69 -14.17 1.81
CA GLN A 164 10.55 -13.52 2.46
C GLN A 164 9.44 -13.19 1.46
N ALA A 165 9.80 -12.66 0.28
CA ALA A 165 8.83 -12.42 -0.79
C ALA A 165 8.14 -13.72 -1.24
N ALA A 166 8.91 -14.82 -1.40
CA ALA A 166 8.34 -16.12 -1.75
C ALA A 166 7.42 -16.70 -0.67
N GLN A 167 7.72 -16.44 0.62
CA GLN A 167 6.85 -16.84 1.73
C GLN A 167 5.54 -16.03 1.73
N LEU A 168 5.62 -14.71 1.52
CA LEU A 168 4.46 -13.83 1.40
C LEU A 168 3.58 -14.25 0.23
N TRP A 169 4.16 -14.56 -0.93
CA TRP A 169 3.43 -15.05 -2.10
C TRP A 169 2.61 -16.30 -1.81
N LYS A 170 3.20 -17.29 -1.12
CA LYS A 170 2.50 -18.50 -0.69
C LYS A 170 1.36 -18.23 0.30
N LEU A 171 1.41 -17.11 0.99
CA LEU A 171 0.37 -16.67 1.92
C LEU A 171 -0.68 -15.75 1.26
N GLY A 172 -0.61 -15.53 -0.06
CA GLY A 172 -1.54 -14.67 -0.79
C GLY A 172 -1.20 -13.17 -0.77
N PHE A 173 0.06 -12.83 -0.42
CA PHE A 173 0.49 -11.43 -0.34
C PHE A 173 1.42 -11.05 -1.49
N LEU A 174 1.10 -9.93 -2.12
CA LEU A 174 1.93 -9.24 -3.09
C LEU A 174 2.93 -8.33 -2.37
N VAL A 175 3.85 -7.74 -3.15
CA VAL A 175 4.80 -6.75 -2.65
C VAL A 175 4.70 -5.45 -3.44
N GLY A 176 4.68 -4.33 -2.73
CA GLY A 176 4.68 -2.99 -3.31
C GLY A 176 6.10 -2.48 -3.50
N LEU A 177 6.38 -1.91 -4.66
CA LEU A 177 7.67 -1.31 -4.99
C LEU A 177 7.47 0.15 -5.44
N GLY A 178 8.16 1.06 -4.73
CA GLY A 178 8.05 2.50 -4.93
C GLY A 178 9.37 3.19 -5.27
N GLY A 179 9.44 4.49 -5.00
CA GLY A 179 10.57 5.36 -5.26
C GLY A 179 11.96 4.82 -4.90
N PRO A 180 12.14 4.08 -3.79
CA PRO A 180 13.43 3.49 -3.42
C PRO A 180 14.07 2.60 -4.48
N VAL A 181 13.32 1.95 -5.38
CA VAL A 181 13.88 1.11 -6.45
C VAL A 181 14.70 1.90 -7.48
N THR A 182 14.47 3.21 -7.57
CA THR A 182 15.14 4.09 -8.54
C THR A 182 16.58 4.47 -8.11
N TYR A 183 16.93 4.24 -6.84
CA TYR A 183 18.28 4.53 -6.36
C TYR A 183 19.24 3.42 -6.76
N GLU A 184 20.33 3.74 -7.45
CA GLU A 184 21.33 2.76 -7.92
C GLU A 184 21.90 1.90 -6.77
N ARG A 185 22.11 2.49 -5.61
CA ARG A 185 22.61 1.82 -4.41
C ARG A 185 21.65 0.81 -3.78
N ALA A 186 20.38 0.79 -4.18
CA ALA A 186 19.36 -0.13 -3.66
C ALA A 186 19.48 -1.54 -4.32
N HIS A 187 20.68 -2.11 -4.37
CA HIS A 187 20.99 -3.33 -5.13
C HIS A 187 20.05 -4.49 -4.85
N ARG A 188 19.74 -4.75 -3.55
CA ARG A 188 18.81 -5.83 -3.17
C ARG A 188 17.41 -5.60 -3.71
N LEU A 189 16.86 -4.40 -3.54
CA LEU A 189 15.52 -4.04 -4.01
C LEU A 189 15.44 -4.09 -5.54
N ARG A 190 16.46 -3.59 -6.22
CA ARG A 190 16.57 -3.64 -7.69
C ARG A 190 16.64 -5.09 -8.20
N LYS A 191 17.34 -5.99 -7.50
CA LYS A 191 17.36 -7.42 -7.81
C LYS A 191 15.96 -8.04 -7.64
N LEU A 192 15.25 -7.72 -6.57
CA LEU A 192 13.86 -8.17 -6.36
C LEU A 192 12.96 -7.71 -7.54
N ALA A 193 13.01 -6.42 -7.88
CA ALA A 193 12.25 -5.86 -8.98
C ALA A 193 12.52 -6.58 -10.32
N ALA A 194 13.78 -6.95 -10.58
CA ALA A 194 14.19 -7.64 -11.79
C ALA A 194 13.73 -9.10 -11.87
N THR A 195 13.55 -9.78 -10.74
CA THR A 195 13.50 -11.26 -10.72
C THR A 195 12.25 -11.86 -10.08
N LEU A 196 11.46 -11.09 -9.32
CA LEU A 196 10.19 -11.58 -8.80
C LEU A 196 9.16 -11.80 -9.93
N PRO A 197 8.25 -12.79 -9.82
CA PRO A 197 7.13 -12.92 -10.73
C PRO A 197 6.36 -11.61 -10.83
N ILE A 198 6.01 -11.20 -12.04
CA ILE A 198 5.31 -9.92 -12.25
C ILE A 198 3.93 -9.91 -11.56
N GLU A 199 3.31 -11.08 -11.41
CA GLU A 199 2.03 -11.27 -10.74
C GLU A 199 2.09 -10.96 -9.24
N GLN A 200 3.30 -10.94 -8.67
CA GLN A 200 3.54 -10.60 -7.26
C GLN A 200 3.76 -9.10 -7.04
N LEU A 201 3.97 -8.32 -8.10
CA LEU A 201 4.37 -6.92 -7.98
C LEU A 201 3.20 -5.96 -8.07
N LEU A 202 3.22 -4.94 -7.20
CA LEU A 202 2.42 -3.73 -7.29
C LEU A 202 3.35 -2.51 -7.37
N LEU A 203 2.87 -1.45 -8.02
CA LEU A 203 3.56 -0.17 -8.09
C LEU A 203 2.92 0.81 -7.11
N GLU A 204 3.76 1.61 -6.45
CA GLU A 204 3.31 2.60 -5.50
C GLU A 204 4.24 3.81 -5.47
N THR A 205 3.79 4.89 -4.85
CA THR A 205 4.65 6.04 -4.55
C THR A 205 5.00 6.17 -3.09
N ASP A 206 4.08 5.81 -2.20
CA ASP A 206 4.12 6.13 -0.77
C ASP A 206 4.23 7.66 -0.53
N ALA A 207 3.68 8.43 -1.47
CA ALA A 207 3.70 9.89 -1.38
C ALA A 207 2.84 10.38 -0.18
N PRO A 208 3.31 11.41 0.56
CA PRO A 208 4.38 12.39 0.24
C PRO A 208 5.81 11.90 0.51
N ASP A 209 5.96 10.72 1.10
CA ASP A 209 7.24 10.12 1.48
C ASP A 209 7.92 9.39 0.31
N GLN A 210 9.08 8.82 0.55
CA GLN A 210 9.84 7.94 -0.34
C GLN A 210 10.04 8.43 -1.79
N PRO A 211 10.53 9.68 -1.99
CA PRO A 211 10.73 10.22 -3.33
C PRO A 211 11.67 9.34 -4.16
N ASP A 212 11.46 9.31 -5.48
CA ASP A 212 12.41 8.71 -6.40
C ASP A 212 13.75 9.49 -6.44
N ALA A 213 14.78 8.88 -7.04
CA ALA A 213 16.13 9.41 -7.02
C ALA A 213 16.27 10.80 -7.67
N ALA A 214 15.40 11.13 -8.65
CA ALA A 214 15.47 12.41 -9.37
C ALA A 214 14.96 13.59 -8.54
N ILE A 215 14.09 13.32 -7.56
CA ILE A 215 13.53 14.35 -6.66
C ILE A 215 13.90 14.14 -5.20
N ARG A 216 15.07 13.53 -4.96
CA ARG A 216 15.56 13.25 -3.62
C ARG A 216 15.52 14.49 -2.72
N GLY A 217 14.91 14.33 -1.53
CA GLY A 217 14.78 15.42 -0.55
C GLY A 217 13.63 16.40 -0.84
N GLN A 218 12.82 16.13 -1.84
CA GLN A 218 11.60 16.89 -2.15
C GLN A 218 10.37 16.06 -1.76
N ARG A 219 9.20 16.71 -1.65
CA ARG A 219 7.92 16.04 -1.48
C ARG A 219 7.64 15.15 -2.68
N ASN A 220 7.34 13.88 -2.41
CA ASN A 220 6.89 12.95 -3.44
C ASN A 220 5.42 13.23 -3.83
N GLU A 221 5.00 12.75 -5.00
CA GLU A 221 3.60 12.80 -5.45
C GLU A 221 3.28 11.64 -6.39
N PRO A 222 2.00 11.24 -6.54
CA PRO A 222 1.60 10.12 -7.40
C PRO A 222 2.02 10.26 -8.86
N ALA A 223 2.18 11.48 -9.35
CA ALA A 223 2.69 11.76 -10.71
C ALA A 223 4.12 11.22 -10.95
N ARG A 224 4.81 10.76 -9.90
CA ARG A 224 6.14 10.14 -9.99
C ARG A 224 6.10 8.63 -10.27
N LEU A 225 4.94 7.98 -10.19
CA LEU A 225 4.77 6.54 -10.43
C LEU A 225 5.34 6.07 -11.80
N PRO A 226 5.20 6.81 -12.91
CA PRO A 226 5.84 6.43 -14.18
C PRO A 226 7.37 6.33 -14.11
N GLN A 227 8.03 7.01 -13.18
CA GLN A 227 9.47 6.87 -12.99
C GLN A 227 9.83 5.53 -12.34
N VAL A 228 9.03 5.08 -11.38
CA VAL A 228 9.14 3.75 -10.77
C VAL A 228 8.93 2.68 -11.83
N LEU A 229 7.84 2.78 -12.62
CA LEU A 229 7.54 1.89 -13.73
C LEU A 229 8.72 1.76 -14.72
N ARG A 230 9.23 2.87 -15.23
CA ARG A 230 10.35 2.87 -16.18
C ARG A 230 11.59 2.17 -15.62
N THR A 231 11.89 2.43 -14.34
CA THR A 231 13.02 1.80 -13.68
C THR A 231 12.84 0.28 -13.58
N ILE A 232 11.67 -0.18 -13.18
CA ILE A 232 11.36 -1.62 -13.08
C ILE A 232 11.42 -2.28 -14.46
N ALA A 233 10.82 -1.67 -15.48
CA ALA A 233 10.87 -2.16 -16.85
C ALA A 233 12.31 -2.29 -17.38
N GLN A 234 13.15 -1.28 -17.14
CA GLN A 234 14.57 -1.32 -17.48
C GLN A 234 15.31 -2.44 -16.75
N LEU A 235 15.07 -2.64 -15.45
CA LEU A 235 15.71 -3.70 -14.67
C LEU A 235 15.33 -5.09 -15.13
N ARG A 236 14.11 -5.26 -15.64
CA ARG A 236 13.57 -6.52 -16.15
C ARG A 236 13.89 -6.76 -17.62
N GLY A 237 14.29 -5.72 -18.36
CA GLY A 237 14.44 -5.80 -19.81
C GLY A 237 13.10 -6.04 -20.53
N GLU A 238 12.00 -5.56 -19.95
CA GLU A 238 10.64 -5.75 -20.45
C GLU A 238 10.02 -4.43 -20.90
N ASP A 239 8.99 -4.50 -21.75
CA ASP A 239 8.24 -3.33 -22.20
C ASP A 239 7.52 -2.65 -21.00
N PRO A 240 7.69 -1.33 -20.79
CA PRO A 240 6.99 -0.59 -19.74
C PRO A 240 5.46 -0.74 -19.81
N GLU A 241 4.87 -0.82 -20.99
CA GLU A 241 3.42 -1.00 -21.13
C GLU A 241 2.98 -2.39 -20.65
N ALA A 242 3.75 -3.43 -20.90
CA ALA A 242 3.48 -4.78 -20.39
C ALA A 242 3.52 -4.82 -18.85
N ILE A 243 4.52 -4.18 -18.24
CA ILE A 243 4.62 -4.05 -16.78
C ILE A 243 3.44 -3.25 -16.22
N ALA A 244 3.10 -2.12 -16.83
CA ALA A 244 1.97 -1.29 -16.43
C ALA A 244 0.65 -2.07 -16.42
N GLN A 245 0.39 -2.82 -17.50
CA GLN A 245 -0.81 -3.64 -17.61
C GLN A 245 -0.84 -4.77 -16.59
N ALA A 246 0.29 -5.46 -16.37
CA ALA A 246 0.38 -6.57 -15.41
C ALA A 246 0.14 -6.07 -13.97
N THR A 247 0.84 -5.02 -13.55
CA THR A 247 0.70 -4.47 -12.19
C THR A 247 -0.67 -3.83 -11.96
N THR A 248 -1.26 -3.20 -12.98
CA THR A 248 -2.65 -2.70 -12.92
C THR A 248 -3.63 -3.85 -12.69
N ARG A 249 -3.54 -4.95 -13.47
CA ARG A 249 -4.39 -6.13 -13.25
C ARG A 249 -4.20 -6.75 -11.88
N ASN A 250 -2.98 -6.76 -11.35
CA ASN A 250 -2.71 -7.24 -10.00
C ASN A 250 -3.45 -6.40 -8.94
N ALA A 251 -3.38 -5.06 -9.06
CA ALA A 251 -4.07 -4.14 -8.15
C ALA A 251 -5.61 -4.28 -8.27
N GLU A 252 -6.14 -4.31 -9.49
CA GLU A 252 -7.58 -4.52 -9.74
C GLU A 252 -8.08 -5.81 -9.10
N ARG A 253 -7.37 -6.91 -9.29
CA ARG A 253 -7.71 -8.21 -8.70
C ARG A 253 -7.60 -8.21 -7.18
N LEU A 254 -6.54 -7.62 -6.62
CA LEU A 254 -6.33 -7.62 -5.18
C LEU A 254 -7.40 -6.79 -4.46
N PHE A 255 -7.62 -5.56 -4.91
CA PHE A 255 -8.48 -4.58 -4.24
C PHE A 255 -9.93 -4.57 -4.77
N GLY A 256 -10.24 -5.38 -5.79
CA GLY A 256 -11.57 -5.35 -6.42
C GLY A 256 -11.88 -4.00 -7.07
N LEU A 257 -10.87 -3.36 -7.67
CA LEU A 257 -11.07 -2.05 -8.30
C LEU A 257 -11.89 -2.19 -9.59
N PRO A 258 -12.73 -1.20 -9.93
CA PRO A 258 -13.48 -1.22 -11.17
C PRO A 258 -12.52 -1.20 -12.37
N THR A 259 -12.76 -2.07 -13.36
CA THR A 259 -11.97 -2.14 -14.59
C THR A 259 -12.38 -1.11 -15.64
N THR A 260 -13.55 -0.49 -15.45
CA THR A 260 -14.05 0.56 -16.35
C THR A 260 -13.12 1.77 -16.34
N PRO A 261 -12.76 2.32 -17.52
CA PRO A 261 -11.97 3.54 -17.57
C PRO A 261 -12.64 4.67 -16.78
N ILE A 262 -11.86 5.31 -15.90
CA ILE A 262 -12.31 6.56 -15.27
C ILE A 262 -12.27 7.61 -16.36
N ALA A 263 -13.41 8.20 -16.68
CA ALA A 263 -13.45 9.27 -17.66
C ALA A 263 -12.51 10.40 -17.23
N SER A 264 -11.55 10.74 -18.08
CA SER A 264 -10.77 11.95 -17.88
C SER A 264 -11.76 13.13 -17.88
N PRO A 265 -11.75 14.02 -16.91
CA PRO A 265 -12.46 15.27 -17.06
C PRO A 265 -11.89 15.99 -18.26
N LEU A 266 -12.77 16.36 -19.21
CA LEU A 266 -12.48 17.19 -20.38
C LEU A 266 -11.96 18.57 -19.95
#